data_17c0a3cbfe1a82bb08eb101de81cf393
#
_entry.id   17c0a3cbfe1a82bb08eb101de81cf393
#
_cell.length_a   1.000
_cell.length_b   1.000
_cell.length_c   1.000
_cell.angle_alpha   90.00
_cell.angle_beta   90.00
_cell.angle_gamma   90.00
#
_symmetry.space_group_name_H-M   'P 1'
#
loop_
_entity.id
_entity.type
_entity.pdbx_description
1 polymer ?
#
loop_
_entity_poly.entity_id
_entity_poly.type
_entity_poly.pdbx_seq_one_letter_code
_entity_poly.pdbx_strand_id
1 'polypeptide(L)'
;MKILLASVSILLASSAGLAAEPAAPARLTTAQVMANAERLELARQFVALSQPAGDILEMIRESALYAASEQLGPDADDATRAEVEQNVDRVLAKFTPKFEAQRPAILDAYAQAYARQFTTEELRVLVAFGSSAAGKHFLASTVDIETDPVVATANKLLSDALLPVLDEFKKDACAQHAAQRVAMGEKAVCPLTEADESRSL
;
A
#
# COMPACT_ATOMS: atom_id res chain seq x y z
N MET A 1 -6.96 -22.07 -56.55
CA MET A 1 -6.32 -22.70 -55.39
C MET A 1 -7.44 -23.01 -54.37
N LYS A 2 -7.78 -24.29 -54.20
CA LYS A 2 -8.95 -24.74 -53.42
C LYS A 2 -8.60 -24.75 -51.94
N ILE A 3 -9.33 -23.98 -51.14
CA ILE A 3 -9.23 -24.01 -49.68
C ILE A 3 -10.27 -24.98 -49.14
N LEU A 4 -9.79 -26.06 -48.52
CA LEU A 4 -10.57 -27.08 -47.87
C LEU A 4 -11.06 -26.54 -46.50
N LEU A 5 -12.38 -26.42 -46.35
CA LEU A 5 -13.05 -26.17 -45.10
C LEU A 5 -13.10 -27.53 -44.28
N ALA A 6 -12.31 -27.62 -43.26
CA ALA A 6 -12.38 -28.73 -42.28
C ALA A 6 -13.43 -28.37 -41.21
N SER A 7 -14.54 -29.07 -41.28
CA SER A 7 -15.62 -29.00 -40.25
C SER A 7 -15.16 -29.71 -38.97
N VAL A 8 -14.96 -28.95 -37.89
CA VAL A 8 -14.74 -29.49 -36.55
C VAL A 8 -16.08 -29.71 -35.86
N SER A 9 -16.48 -30.97 -35.77
CA SER A 9 -17.66 -31.40 -35.00
C SER A 9 -17.29 -31.40 -33.52
N ILE A 10 -17.80 -30.45 -32.74
CA ILE A 10 -17.68 -30.43 -31.29
C ILE A 10 -18.73 -31.38 -30.71
N LEU A 11 -18.31 -32.53 -30.24
CA LEU A 11 -19.11 -33.44 -29.41
C LEU A 11 -19.27 -32.81 -28.02
N LEU A 12 -20.48 -32.30 -27.73
CA LEU A 12 -20.91 -31.90 -26.40
C LEU A 12 -21.15 -33.19 -25.57
N ALA A 13 -20.11 -33.61 -24.84
CA ALA A 13 -20.24 -34.56 -23.78
C ALA A 13 -20.85 -33.85 -22.55
N SER A 14 -22.14 -34.05 -22.33
CA SER A 14 -22.84 -33.65 -21.09
C SER A 14 -22.30 -34.50 -19.93
N SER A 15 -21.24 -34.07 -19.27
CA SER A 15 -20.90 -34.59 -17.96
C SER A 15 -21.82 -33.95 -16.93
N ALA A 16 -22.80 -34.72 -16.45
CA ALA A 16 -23.53 -34.42 -15.23
C ALA A 16 -22.50 -34.38 -14.06
N GLY A 17 -21.89 -33.22 -13.84
CA GLY A 17 -21.06 -32.97 -12.67
C GLY A 17 -21.96 -33.04 -11.44
N LEU A 18 -21.80 -34.12 -10.66
CA LEU A 18 -22.21 -34.13 -9.25
C LEU A 18 -21.64 -32.90 -8.61
N ALA A 19 -22.49 -31.89 -8.31
CA ALA A 19 -22.12 -30.74 -7.51
C ALA A 19 -21.67 -31.30 -6.15
N ALA A 20 -20.34 -31.31 -5.94
CA ALA A 20 -19.79 -31.61 -4.64
C ALA A 20 -20.32 -30.55 -3.68
N GLU A 21 -21.16 -30.97 -2.75
CA GLU A 21 -21.64 -30.16 -1.65
C GLU A 21 -20.41 -29.56 -0.96
N PRO A 22 -20.34 -28.22 -0.73
CA PRO A 22 -19.17 -27.61 -0.09
C PRO A 22 -19.01 -28.27 1.28
N ALA A 23 -17.89 -28.97 1.45
CA ALA A 23 -17.57 -29.64 2.71
C ALA A 23 -17.68 -28.62 3.85
N ALA A 24 -18.50 -28.92 4.85
CA ALA A 24 -18.63 -28.09 6.03
C ALA A 24 -17.24 -27.82 6.62
N PRO A 25 -16.92 -26.57 7.04
CA PRO A 25 -15.59 -26.24 7.54
C PRO A 25 -15.22 -27.19 8.69
N ALA A 26 -14.10 -27.89 8.53
CA ALA A 26 -13.62 -28.84 9.52
C ALA A 26 -13.44 -28.10 10.87
N ARG A 27 -14.06 -28.62 11.93
CA ARG A 27 -13.92 -28.06 13.28
C ARG A 27 -12.45 -28.20 13.72
N LEU A 28 -11.83 -27.08 14.09
CA LEU A 28 -10.47 -27.10 14.63
C LEU A 28 -10.44 -27.92 15.93
N THR A 29 -9.37 -28.68 16.12
CA THR A 29 -9.08 -29.36 17.40
C THR A 29 -8.70 -28.34 18.44
N THR A 30 -8.85 -28.68 19.73
CA THR A 30 -8.41 -27.83 20.84
C THR A 30 -6.95 -27.42 20.71
N ALA A 31 -6.08 -28.33 20.30
CA ALA A 31 -4.65 -28.05 20.06
C ALA A 31 -4.45 -27.01 18.93
N GLN A 32 -5.19 -27.09 17.82
CA GLN A 32 -5.14 -26.11 16.75
C GLN A 32 -5.67 -24.73 17.17
N VAL A 33 -6.72 -24.69 18.00
CA VAL A 33 -7.25 -23.44 18.56
C VAL A 33 -6.20 -22.77 19.46
N MET A 34 -5.55 -23.54 20.34
CA MET A 34 -4.50 -23.02 21.23
C MET A 34 -3.26 -22.55 20.44
N ALA A 35 -2.81 -23.32 19.45
CA ALA A 35 -1.69 -22.91 18.59
C ALA A 35 -1.99 -21.63 17.78
N ASN A 36 -3.22 -21.47 17.31
CA ASN A 36 -3.65 -20.25 16.63
C ASN A 36 -3.73 -19.06 17.57
N ALA A 37 -4.19 -19.27 18.83
CA ALA A 37 -4.25 -18.23 19.85
C ALA A 37 -2.83 -17.75 20.26
N GLU A 38 -1.89 -18.66 20.47
CA GLU A 38 -0.50 -18.34 20.77
C GLU A 38 0.14 -17.56 19.62
N ARG A 39 -0.06 -18.02 18.37
CA ARG A 39 0.47 -17.36 17.18
C ARG A 39 -0.06 -15.93 17.04
N LEU A 40 -1.35 -15.72 17.26
CA LEU A 40 -1.95 -14.38 17.23
C LEU A 40 -1.40 -13.48 18.35
N GLU A 41 -1.18 -14.03 19.54
CA GLU A 41 -0.59 -13.28 20.66
C GLU A 41 0.84 -12.83 20.37
N LEU A 42 1.68 -13.72 19.83
CA LEU A 42 3.04 -13.36 19.38
C LEU A 42 3.02 -12.30 18.27
N ALA A 43 2.08 -12.40 17.35
CA ALA A 43 1.89 -11.39 16.32
C ALA A 43 1.51 -10.02 16.91
N ARG A 44 0.63 -9.96 17.93
CA ARG A 44 0.31 -8.73 18.64
C ARG A 44 1.53 -8.13 19.34
N GLN A 45 2.34 -8.96 19.99
CA GLN A 45 3.58 -8.53 20.62
C GLN A 45 4.54 -7.93 19.61
N PHE A 46 4.71 -8.58 18.44
CA PHE A 46 5.57 -8.06 17.40
C PHE A 46 5.05 -6.74 16.82
N VAL A 47 3.74 -6.63 16.55
CA VAL A 47 3.11 -5.38 16.08
C VAL A 47 3.32 -4.24 17.08
N ALA A 48 3.18 -4.52 18.38
CA ALA A 48 3.43 -3.51 19.42
C ALA A 48 4.89 -3.02 19.46
N LEU A 49 5.85 -3.85 19.05
CA LEU A 49 7.26 -3.48 18.96
C LEU A 49 7.58 -2.72 17.69
N SER A 50 6.93 -3.06 16.56
CA SER A 50 7.25 -2.55 15.23
C SER A 50 6.42 -1.33 14.81
N GLN A 51 5.35 -1.01 15.54
CA GLN A 51 4.46 0.12 15.23
C GLN A 51 4.14 0.96 16.47
N PRO A 52 5.11 1.69 17.03
CA PRO A 52 4.85 2.60 18.13
C PRO A 52 3.90 3.74 17.66
N ALA A 53 2.97 4.12 18.54
CA ALA A 53 1.87 5.04 18.20
C ALA A 53 2.30 6.44 17.79
N GLY A 54 3.40 6.94 18.36
CA GLY A 54 3.90 8.28 18.09
C GLY A 54 4.40 8.46 16.67
N ASP A 55 5.03 7.44 16.12
CA ASP A 55 5.74 7.54 14.85
C ASP A 55 4.81 7.71 13.65
N ILE A 56 3.59 7.13 13.69
CA ILE A 56 2.63 7.25 12.58
C ILE A 56 2.11 8.68 12.44
N LEU A 57 1.76 9.33 13.55
CA LEU A 57 1.26 10.70 13.51
C LEU A 57 2.36 11.70 13.13
N GLU A 58 3.58 11.47 13.61
CA GLU A 58 4.74 12.29 13.22
C GLU A 58 5.08 12.08 11.74
N MET A 59 5.10 10.85 11.25
CA MET A 59 5.29 10.56 9.82
C MET A 59 4.22 11.25 8.94
N ILE A 60 2.95 11.26 9.38
CA ILE A 60 1.88 11.97 8.67
C ILE A 60 2.16 13.48 8.69
N ARG A 61 2.60 14.03 9.82
CA ARG A 61 2.95 15.45 9.96
C ARG A 61 4.09 15.83 9.01
N GLU A 62 5.18 15.09 9.04
CA GLU A 62 6.33 15.33 8.17
C GLU A 62 5.98 15.22 6.69
N SER A 63 5.20 14.20 6.31
CA SER A 63 4.72 14.03 4.95
C SER A 63 3.83 15.19 4.49
N ALA A 64 2.96 15.70 5.37
CA ALA A 64 2.10 16.83 5.07
C ALA A 64 2.90 18.14 4.92
N LEU A 65 3.90 18.35 5.79
CA LEU A 65 4.80 19.51 5.71
C LEU A 65 5.66 19.45 4.45
N TYR A 66 6.19 18.27 4.10
CA TYR A 66 6.94 18.09 2.85
C TYR A 66 6.07 18.42 1.63
N ALA A 67 4.88 17.84 1.53
CA ALA A 67 3.97 18.11 0.41
C ALA A 67 3.57 19.59 0.31
N ALA A 68 3.37 20.25 1.45
CA ALA A 68 3.08 21.67 1.48
C ALA A 68 4.29 22.52 1.06
N SER A 69 5.50 22.16 1.47
CA SER A 69 6.73 22.88 1.08
C SER A 69 7.00 22.83 -0.41
N GLU A 70 6.72 21.70 -1.06
CA GLU A 70 6.80 21.54 -2.51
C GLU A 70 5.82 22.48 -3.26
N GLN A 71 4.63 22.70 -2.70
CA GLN A 71 3.63 23.60 -3.28
C GLN A 71 3.96 25.08 -3.07
N LEU A 72 4.58 25.44 -1.94
CA LEU A 72 5.00 26.81 -1.66
C LEU A 72 6.17 27.27 -2.54
N GLY A 73 7.03 26.35 -2.94
CA GLY A 73 8.26 26.66 -3.66
C GLY A 73 9.37 27.26 -2.79
N PRO A 74 10.55 27.51 -3.39
CA PRO A 74 11.72 27.96 -2.65
C PRO A 74 11.64 29.40 -2.14
N ASP A 75 10.81 30.23 -2.77
CA ASP A 75 10.72 31.67 -2.49
C ASP A 75 9.72 32.02 -1.37
N ALA A 76 9.08 31.03 -0.75
CA ALA A 76 8.14 31.27 0.35
C ALA A 76 8.87 31.88 1.56
N ASP A 77 8.32 32.94 2.13
CA ASP A 77 8.85 33.57 3.32
C ASP A 77 8.61 32.75 4.59
N ASP A 78 9.33 33.07 5.66
CA ASP A 78 9.23 32.35 6.94
C ASP A 78 7.81 32.46 7.56
N ALA A 79 7.11 33.56 7.34
CA ALA A 79 5.76 33.77 7.86
C ALA A 79 4.77 32.81 7.17
N THR A 80 4.85 32.68 5.86
CA THR A 80 4.05 31.73 5.09
C THR A 80 4.34 30.27 5.48
N ARG A 81 5.61 29.92 5.69
CA ARG A 81 6.00 28.59 6.17
C ARG A 81 5.44 28.29 7.55
N ALA A 82 5.53 29.23 8.48
CA ALA A 82 4.98 29.11 9.83
C ALA A 82 3.44 28.97 9.81
N GLU A 83 2.74 29.67 8.92
CA GLU A 83 1.29 29.54 8.76
C GLU A 83 0.90 28.13 8.27
N VAL A 84 1.65 27.58 7.31
CA VAL A 84 1.44 26.21 6.82
C VAL A 84 1.66 25.18 7.93
N GLU A 85 2.74 25.31 8.70
CA GLU A 85 3.00 24.44 9.85
C GLU A 85 1.84 24.47 10.86
N GLN A 86 1.36 25.66 11.24
CA GLN A 86 0.21 25.81 12.13
C GLN A 86 -1.07 25.19 11.55
N ASN A 87 -1.27 25.28 10.23
CA ASN A 87 -2.42 24.68 9.57
C ASN A 87 -2.34 23.16 9.60
N VAL A 88 -1.17 22.57 9.32
CA VAL A 88 -0.92 21.13 9.44
C VAL A 88 -1.20 20.65 10.86
N ASP A 89 -0.63 21.31 11.86
CA ASP A 89 -0.84 20.97 13.29
C ASP A 89 -2.32 21.07 13.70
N ARG A 90 -3.04 22.06 13.21
CA ARG A 90 -4.49 22.22 13.44
C ARG A 90 -5.31 21.09 12.83
N VAL A 91 -4.94 20.63 11.63
CA VAL A 91 -5.61 19.50 10.97
C VAL A 91 -5.30 18.20 11.72
N LEU A 92 -4.05 17.99 12.12
CA LEU A 92 -3.63 16.82 12.88
C LEU A 92 -4.31 16.77 14.25
N ALA A 93 -4.46 17.88 14.95
CA ALA A 93 -5.18 17.95 16.22
C ALA A 93 -6.64 17.48 16.10
N LYS A 94 -7.29 17.70 14.96
CA LYS A 94 -8.64 17.19 14.67
C LYS A 94 -8.64 15.71 14.24
N PHE A 95 -7.59 15.26 13.60
CA PHE A 95 -7.44 13.90 13.12
C PHE A 95 -7.06 12.91 14.24
N THR A 96 -6.17 13.32 15.14
CA THR A 96 -5.60 12.47 16.21
C THR A 96 -6.67 11.70 17.03
N PRO A 97 -7.76 12.32 17.53
CA PRO A 97 -8.76 11.57 18.29
C PRO A 97 -9.46 10.47 17.46
N LYS A 98 -9.66 10.73 16.16
CA LYS A 98 -10.26 9.75 15.24
C LYS A 98 -9.31 8.60 14.96
N PHE A 99 -8.02 8.90 14.77
CA PHE A 99 -6.97 7.91 14.58
C PHE A 99 -6.85 7.01 15.81
N GLU A 100 -6.73 7.61 17.00
CA GLU A 100 -6.61 6.86 18.27
C GLU A 100 -7.82 5.96 18.54
N ALA A 101 -9.02 6.38 18.17
CA ALA A 101 -10.21 5.55 18.28
C ALA A 101 -10.18 4.31 17.35
N GLN A 102 -9.54 4.40 16.19
CA GLN A 102 -9.44 3.30 15.22
C GLN A 102 -8.16 2.47 15.40
N ARG A 103 -7.16 3.00 16.06
CA ARG A 103 -5.85 2.39 16.24
C ARG A 103 -5.89 0.94 16.75
N PRO A 104 -6.68 0.57 17.77
CA PRO A 104 -6.74 -0.81 18.24
C PRO A 104 -7.18 -1.79 17.15
N ALA A 105 -8.17 -1.40 16.34
CA ALA A 105 -8.65 -2.23 15.23
C ALA A 105 -7.59 -2.38 14.12
N ILE A 106 -6.85 -1.31 13.84
CA ILE A 106 -5.75 -1.32 12.88
C ILE A 106 -4.64 -2.26 13.35
N LEU A 107 -4.19 -2.14 14.61
CA LEU A 107 -3.15 -3.00 15.17
C LEU A 107 -3.58 -4.47 15.22
N ASP A 108 -4.83 -4.77 15.56
CA ASP A 108 -5.35 -6.14 15.53
C ASP A 108 -5.42 -6.71 14.11
N ALA A 109 -5.77 -5.90 13.11
CA ALA A 109 -5.73 -6.30 11.70
C ALA A 109 -4.29 -6.65 11.24
N TYR A 110 -3.29 -5.86 11.62
CA TYR A 110 -1.87 -6.19 11.38
C TYR A 110 -1.47 -7.49 12.10
N ALA A 111 -1.82 -7.66 13.37
CA ALA A 111 -1.53 -8.88 14.11
C ALA A 111 -2.14 -10.12 13.44
N GLN A 112 -3.38 -10.03 12.98
CA GLN A 112 -4.01 -11.12 12.22
C GLN A 112 -3.29 -11.39 10.89
N ALA A 113 -2.81 -10.36 10.18
CA ALA A 113 -2.04 -10.53 8.96
C ALA A 113 -0.70 -11.23 9.23
N TYR A 114 0.06 -10.80 10.24
CA TYR A 114 1.28 -11.48 10.68
C TYR A 114 1.03 -12.93 11.09
N ALA A 115 -0.03 -13.20 11.87
CA ALA A 115 -0.38 -14.56 12.28
C ALA A 115 -0.77 -15.47 11.10
N ARG A 116 -1.20 -14.92 9.96
CA ARG A 116 -1.44 -15.69 8.74
C ARG A 116 -0.18 -15.96 7.94
N GLN A 117 0.78 -15.05 7.96
CA GLN A 117 2.00 -15.12 7.13
C GLN A 117 3.14 -15.87 7.79
N PHE A 118 3.24 -15.85 9.12
CA PHE A 118 4.36 -16.39 9.88
C PHE A 118 3.92 -17.56 10.78
N THR A 119 4.81 -18.52 10.95
CA THR A 119 4.66 -19.60 11.93
C THR A 119 4.86 -19.08 13.36
N THR A 120 4.47 -19.86 14.35
CA THR A 120 4.68 -19.54 15.76
C THR A 120 6.17 -19.38 16.07
N GLU A 121 7.03 -20.23 15.51
CA GLU A 121 8.48 -20.20 15.69
C GLU A 121 9.11 -18.94 15.11
N GLU A 122 8.70 -18.55 13.90
CA GLU A 122 9.16 -17.31 13.25
C GLU A 122 8.74 -16.08 14.05
N LEU A 123 7.49 -16.03 14.53
CA LEU A 123 7.02 -14.93 15.38
C LEU A 123 7.78 -14.82 16.69
N ARG A 124 8.14 -15.95 17.33
CA ARG A 124 9.01 -15.93 18.53
C ARG A 124 10.37 -15.29 18.21
N VAL A 125 10.97 -15.63 17.06
CA VAL A 125 12.23 -15.02 16.62
C VAL A 125 12.08 -13.53 16.37
N LEU A 126 11.02 -13.11 15.70
CA LEU A 126 10.72 -11.69 15.42
C LEU A 126 10.50 -10.90 16.72
N VAL A 127 9.75 -11.45 17.68
CA VAL A 127 9.54 -10.82 18.99
C VAL A 127 10.84 -10.73 19.76
N ALA A 128 11.65 -11.81 19.78
CA ALA A 128 12.95 -11.80 20.45
C ALA A 128 13.90 -10.77 19.82
N PHE A 129 13.95 -10.68 18.48
CA PHE A 129 14.72 -9.67 17.78
C PHE A 129 14.23 -8.26 18.13
N GLY A 130 12.94 -7.95 17.93
CA GLY A 130 12.39 -6.61 18.20
C GLY A 130 12.54 -6.18 19.66
N SER A 131 12.58 -7.14 20.60
CA SER A 131 12.82 -6.85 22.02
C SER A 131 14.29 -6.63 22.36
N SER A 132 15.23 -7.07 21.53
CA SER A 132 16.67 -6.90 21.74
C SER A 132 17.11 -5.44 21.56
N ALA A 133 18.28 -5.07 22.11
CA ALA A 133 18.83 -3.73 21.90
C ALA A 133 19.05 -3.41 20.42
N ALA A 134 19.58 -4.37 19.65
CA ALA A 134 19.80 -4.20 18.21
C ALA A 134 18.47 -4.10 17.44
N GLY A 135 17.47 -4.91 17.78
CA GLY A 135 16.16 -4.87 17.14
C GLY A 135 15.41 -3.57 17.41
N LYS A 136 15.43 -3.09 18.66
CA LYS A 136 14.86 -1.78 19.00
C LYS A 136 15.53 -0.65 18.25
N HIS A 137 16.87 -0.66 18.17
CA HIS A 137 17.62 0.34 17.41
C HIS A 137 17.28 0.26 15.91
N PHE A 138 17.23 -0.95 15.33
CA PHE A 138 16.83 -1.15 13.94
C PHE A 138 15.44 -0.59 13.64
N LEU A 139 14.45 -0.94 14.45
CA LEU A 139 13.06 -0.49 14.25
C LEU A 139 12.95 1.04 14.38
N ALA A 140 13.65 1.64 15.35
CA ALA A 140 13.65 3.09 15.55
C ALA A 140 14.40 3.84 14.43
N SER A 141 15.43 3.25 13.82
CA SER A 141 16.26 3.90 12.80
C SER A 141 15.74 3.72 11.37
N THR A 142 14.65 2.99 11.15
CA THR A 142 14.17 2.69 9.80
C THR A 142 13.82 3.97 9.03
N VAL A 143 13.13 4.91 9.65
CA VAL A 143 12.77 6.20 9.05
C VAL A 143 14.01 7.03 8.76
N ASP A 144 14.95 7.13 9.72
CA ASP A 144 16.19 7.88 9.57
C ASP A 144 17.03 7.36 8.40
N ILE A 145 17.05 6.02 8.20
CA ILE A 145 17.77 5.39 7.09
C ILE A 145 17.08 5.74 5.75
N GLU A 146 15.75 5.68 5.69
CA GLU A 146 14.99 5.99 4.48
C GLU A 146 15.12 7.48 4.08
N THR A 147 15.24 8.37 5.07
CA THR A 147 15.38 9.82 4.87
C THR A 147 16.85 10.28 4.81
N ASP A 148 17.83 9.37 4.96
CA ASP A 148 19.25 9.69 4.84
C ASP A 148 19.54 10.39 3.50
N PRO A 149 20.29 11.50 3.47
CA PRO A 149 20.55 12.28 2.25
C PRO A 149 21.17 11.46 1.11
N VAL A 150 21.96 10.44 1.41
CA VAL A 150 22.54 9.55 0.39
C VAL A 150 21.45 8.66 -0.22
N VAL A 151 20.57 8.11 0.60
CA VAL A 151 19.41 7.29 0.17
C VAL A 151 18.43 8.17 -0.61
N ALA A 152 18.10 9.35 -0.11
CA ALA A 152 17.22 10.31 -0.78
C ALA A 152 17.77 10.71 -2.18
N THR A 153 19.09 10.94 -2.28
CA THR A 153 19.74 11.22 -3.57
C THR A 153 19.65 10.04 -4.52
N ALA A 154 19.86 8.82 -4.04
CA ALA A 154 19.74 7.60 -4.86
C ALA A 154 18.29 7.39 -5.33
N ASN A 155 17.32 7.60 -4.46
CA ASN A 155 15.89 7.51 -4.79
C ASN A 155 15.48 8.58 -5.83
N LYS A 156 16.05 9.82 -5.70
CA LYS A 156 15.83 10.86 -6.70
C LYS A 156 16.37 10.46 -8.08
N LEU A 157 17.58 9.92 -8.16
CA LEU A 157 18.15 9.43 -9.41
C LEU A 157 17.27 8.35 -10.07
N LEU A 158 16.74 7.43 -9.26
CA LEU A 158 15.80 6.41 -9.74
C LEU A 158 14.50 7.05 -10.25
N SER A 159 13.94 7.98 -9.52
CA SER A 159 12.73 8.71 -9.92
C SER A 159 12.94 9.47 -11.23
N ASP A 160 14.04 10.21 -11.34
CA ASP A 160 14.40 10.96 -12.55
C ASP A 160 14.56 10.03 -13.77
N ALA A 161 15.09 8.82 -13.57
CA ALA A 161 15.21 7.81 -14.63
C ALA A 161 13.87 7.19 -15.02
N LEU A 162 12.91 7.11 -14.08
CA LEU A 162 11.59 6.53 -14.34
C LEU A 162 10.62 7.51 -15.02
N LEU A 163 10.76 8.82 -14.78
CA LEU A 163 9.85 9.82 -15.32
C LEU A 163 9.67 9.72 -16.85
N PRO A 164 10.73 9.62 -17.69
CA PRO A 164 10.57 9.48 -19.12
C PRO A 164 9.81 8.21 -19.53
N VAL A 165 10.03 7.10 -18.81
CA VAL A 165 9.35 5.82 -19.05
C VAL A 165 7.87 5.93 -18.73
N LEU A 166 7.52 6.61 -17.63
CA LEU A 166 6.12 6.86 -17.26
C LEU A 166 5.41 7.78 -18.27
N ASP A 167 6.12 8.77 -18.81
CA ASP A 167 5.56 9.64 -19.85
C ASP A 167 5.34 8.90 -21.17
N GLU A 168 6.25 8.01 -21.56
CA GLU A 168 6.05 7.12 -22.69
C GLU A 168 4.86 6.19 -22.48
N PHE A 169 4.78 5.55 -21.32
CA PHE A 169 3.65 4.71 -20.95
C PHE A 169 2.32 5.46 -20.98
N LYS A 170 2.27 6.69 -20.44
CA LYS A 170 1.06 7.53 -20.49
C LYS A 170 0.66 7.81 -21.94
N LYS A 171 1.61 8.18 -22.82
CA LYS A 171 1.35 8.43 -24.24
C LYS A 171 0.79 7.20 -24.94
N ASP A 172 1.38 6.03 -24.70
CA ASP A 172 0.94 4.76 -25.30
C ASP A 172 -0.45 4.36 -24.81
N ALA A 173 -0.70 4.47 -23.50
CA ALA A 173 -2.00 4.19 -22.91
C ALA A 173 -3.09 5.13 -23.48
N CYS A 174 -2.76 6.42 -23.64
CA CYS A 174 -3.66 7.39 -24.29
C CYS A 174 -3.94 7.06 -25.74
N ALA A 175 -2.92 6.69 -26.52
CA ALA A 175 -3.09 6.32 -27.93
C ALA A 175 -3.97 5.07 -28.08
N GLN A 176 -3.75 4.05 -27.24
CA GLN A 176 -4.55 2.83 -27.24
C GLN A 176 -6.02 3.11 -26.88
N HIS A 177 -6.25 3.90 -25.82
CA HIS A 177 -7.60 4.27 -25.40
C HIS A 177 -8.33 5.09 -26.46
N ALA A 178 -7.65 6.09 -27.07
CA ALA A 178 -8.19 6.89 -28.13
C ALA A 178 -8.58 6.03 -29.36
N ALA A 179 -7.72 5.07 -29.75
CA ALA A 179 -7.99 4.15 -30.86
C ALA A 179 -9.21 3.27 -30.58
N GLN A 180 -9.38 2.77 -29.35
CA GLN A 180 -10.54 1.98 -28.95
C GLN A 180 -11.84 2.79 -29.03
N ARG A 181 -11.83 4.03 -28.54
CA ARG A 181 -13.01 4.92 -28.59
C ARG A 181 -13.42 5.26 -30.03
N VAL A 182 -12.46 5.57 -30.89
CA VAL A 182 -12.72 5.81 -32.30
C VAL A 182 -13.33 4.58 -32.99
N ALA A 183 -12.85 3.37 -32.65
CA ALA A 183 -13.44 2.13 -33.16
C ALA A 183 -14.89 1.91 -32.68
N MET A 184 -15.30 2.50 -31.57
CA MET A 184 -16.68 2.50 -31.07
C MET A 184 -17.53 3.67 -31.59
N GLY A 185 -17.00 4.53 -32.48
CA GLY A 185 -17.69 5.71 -32.99
C GLY A 185 -17.74 6.90 -32.05
N GLU A 186 -16.89 6.92 -31.04
CA GLU A 186 -16.80 7.98 -30.01
C GLU A 186 -15.62 8.93 -30.30
N LYS A 187 -15.60 10.09 -29.61
CA LYS A 187 -14.46 11.00 -29.70
C LYS A 187 -13.22 10.40 -29.03
N ALA A 188 -12.07 10.60 -29.68
CA ALA A 188 -10.77 10.28 -29.07
C ALA A 188 -10.52 11.23 -27.89
N VAL A 189 -10.54 10.67 -26.67
CA VAL A 189 -10.25 11.38 -25.43
C VAL A 189 -9.21 10.57 -24.66
N CYS A 190 -8.21 11.26 -24.08
CA CYS A 190 -7.26 10.62 -23.18
C CYS A 190 -7.65 10.92 -21.72
N PRO A 191 -8.05 9.92 -20.92
CA PRO A 191 -8.48 10.14 -19.55
C PRO A 191 -7.34 10.55 -18.61
N LEU A 192 -6.07 10.39 -19.02
CA LEU A 192 -4.90 10.72 -18.20
C LEU A 192 -4.50 12.19 -18.31
N THR A 193 -4.96 12.93 -19.33
CA THR A 193 -4.71 14.37 -19.49
C THR A 193 -5.74 15.22 -18.74
N GLU A 194 -6.98 14.76 -18.61
CA GLU A 194 -8.04 15.47 -17.85
C GLU A 194 -7.77 15.50 -16.33
N ALA A 195 -7.03 14.51 -15.81
CA ALA A 195 -6.66 14.46 -14.40
C ALA A 195 -5.54 15.46 -14.03
N ASP A 196 -4.68 15.84 -14.98
CA ASP A 196 -3.60 16.82 -14.77
C ASP A 196 -4.12 18.27 -14.85
N GLU A 197 -5.09 18.54 -15.75
CA GLU A 197 -5.69 19.88 -15.85
C GLU A 197 -6.55 20.24 -14.62
N SER A 198 -7.18 19.26 -13.99
CA SER A 198 -7.99 19.48 -12.75
C SER A 198 -7.15 19.65 -11.49
N ARG A 199 -5.83 19.36 -11.54
CA ARG A 199 -4.90 19.61 -10.43
C ARG A 199 -4.19 20.96 -10.52
N SER A 200 -4.35 21.68 -11.62
CA SER A 200 -3.72 22.99 -11.85
C SER A 200 -4.66 24.18 -11.58
N LEU A 201 -5.82 23.95 -10.94
CA LEU A 201 -6.77 24.95 -10.43
C LEU A 201 -6.87 24.87 -8.90
#